data_d12c0fcaf353b3af8a11801e2f816bb0
#
_entry.id   d12c0fcaf353b3af8a11801e2f816bb0
#
_cell.length_a   1.000
_cell.length_b   1.000
_cell.length_c   1.000
_cell.angle_alpha   90.00
_cell.angle_beta   90.00
_cell.angle_gamma   90.00
#
_symmetry.space_group_name_H-M   'P 1'
#
loop_
_entity.id
_entity.type
_entity.pdbx_description
1 polymer ?
#
loop_
_entity_poly.entity_id
_entity_poly.type
_entity_poly.pdbx_seq_one_letter_code
_entity_poly.pdbx_strand_id
1 'polypeptide(L)'
;MPKSQSKKHAPRKVVVTAGPTRERIDPVRYLSNDSSGLMGFEIARAAAESGDKVILIAGPVNQETPAGVTRIDVESARDMLKAVKNALFGTETRLEGSFGKAGADALFMAAAVGDWRPKRRLSGKWRAKDDGNEVASLELVRNPDILATVGRRKGSRLVVGFALETGSGLKRALAKLNRKGADFIVLNGETALGATRTTVTILGKDGSKDCVQNRTKREVARLLVRLDHTNS
;
A
#
# COMPACT_ATOMS: atom_id res chain seq x y z
N MET A 1 25.98 23.54 -18.90
CA MET A 1 25.48 22.18 -18.87
C MET A 1 23.98 22.20 -19.11
N PRO A 2 23.42 21.57 -20.14
CA PRO A 2 21.98 21.59 -20.40
C PRO A 2 21.28 20.79 -19.31
N LYS A 3 20.28 21.40 -18.68
CA LYS A 3 19.36 20.74 -17.75
C LYS A 3 18.63 19.64 -18.53
N SER A 4 18.87 18.37 -18.19
CA SER A 4 18.10 17.22 -18.67
C SER A 4 16.62 17.51 -18.40
N GLN A 5 15.86 17.88 -19.42
CA GLN A 5 14.42 17.92 -19.37
C GLN A 5 13.96 16.48 -19.25
N SER A 6 13.55 16.06 -18.03
CA SER A 6 12.89 14.79 -17.83
C SER A 6 11.66 14.78 -18.74
N LYS A 7 11.59 13.84 -19.67
CA LYS A 7 10.39 13.61 -20.48
C LYS A 7 9.21 13.42 -19.50
N LYS A 8 8.31 14.41 -19.43
CA LYS A 8 7.07 14.29 -18.68
C LYS A 8 6.25 13.18 -19.35
N HIS A 9 5.95 12.12 -18.64
CA HIS A 9 5.00 11.13 -19.11
C HIS A 9 3.59 11.76 -19.19
N ALA A 10 2.71 11.18 -20.01
CA ALA A 10 1.31 11.61 -20.03
C ALA A 10 0.69 11.39 -18.64
N PRO A 11 -0.18 12.32 -18.14
CA PRO A 11 -0.81 12.19 -16.83
C PRO A 11 -1.52 10.86 -16.65
N ARG A 12 -1.14 10.08 -15.65
CA ARG A 12 -1.76 8.79 -15.30
C ARG A 12 -2.80 8.97 -14.20
N LYS A 13 -3.68 8.01 -14.07
CA LYS A 13 -4.57 7.82 -12.92
C LYS A 13 -3.92 6.83 -11.98
N VAL A 14 -3.50 7.28 -10.81
CA VAL A 14 -2.69 6.52 -9.86
C VAL A 14 -3.45 6.29 -8.57
N VAL A 15 -3.50 5.04 -8.11
CA VAL A 15 -3.98 4.67 -6.78
C VAL A 15 -2.79 4.36 -5.90
N VAL A 16 -2.77 4.92 -4.69
CA VAL A 16 -1.76 4.63 -3.67
C VAL A 16 -2.47 4.18 -2.40
N THR A 17 -2.00 3.09 -1.77
CA THR A 17 -2.45 2.74 -0.43
C THR A 17 -1.38 3.10 0.61
N ALA A 18 -1.78 3.58 1.79
CA ALA A 18 -0.87 4.02 2.83
C ALA A 18 -1.39 3.71 4.24
N GLY A 19 -0.48 3.68 5.22
CA GLY A 19 -0.84 3.46 6.62
C GLY A 19 -1.19 2.02 6.96
N PRO A 20 -1.48 1.75 8.24
CA PRO A 20 -1.90 0.44 8.71
C PRO A 20 -3.41 0.24 8.49
N THR A 21 -3.86 -1.02 8.54
CA THR A 21 -5.29 -1.30 8.80
C THR A 21 -5.50 -1.59 10.29
N ARG A 22 -6.70 -1.32 10.80
CA ARG A 22 -7.14 -1.65 12.16
C ARG A 22 -8.24 -2.69 12.09
N GLU A 23 -8.00 -3.81 12.75
CA GLU A 23 -8.96 -4.91 12.82
C GLU A 23 -9.57 -4.93 14.21
N ARG A 24 -10.80 -4.43 14.35
CA ARG A 24 -11.46 -4.24 15.63
C ARG A 24 -11.70 -5.55 16.35
N ILE A 25 -11.26 -5.63 17.61
CA ILE A 25 -11.60 -6.70 18.56
C ILE A 25 -12.94 -6.33 19.23
N ASP A 26 -13.02 -5.10 19.72
CA ASP A 26 -14.18 -4.51 20.40
C ASP A 26 -14.27 -3.01 20.09
N PRO A 27 -15.21 -2.23 20.68
CA PRO A 27 -15.31 -0.80 20.40
C PRO A 27 -14.06 0.03 20.74
N VAL A 28 -13.16 -0.48 21.59
CA VAL A 28 -12.00 0.29 22.10
C VAL A 28 -10.64 -0.31 21.73
N ARG A 29 -10.59 -1.59 21.30
CA ARG A 29 -9.35 -2.31 20.99
C ARG A 29 -9.34 -2.85 19.56
N TYR A 30 -8.14 -2.91 18.99
CA TYR A 30 -7.90 -3.43 17.63
C TYR A 30 -6.51 -4.07 17.51
N LEU A 31 -6.37 -4.94 16.51
CA LEU A 31 -5.08 -5.40 16.00
C LEU A 31 -4.66 -4.47 14.86
N SER A 32 -3.38 -4.13 14.79
CA SER A 32 -2.83 -3.27 13.76
C SER A 32 -1.35 -3.54 13.56
N ASN A 33 -0.80 -3.02 12.47
CA ASN A 33 0.64 -2.99 12.22
C ASN A 33 1.21 -1.62 12.62
N ASP A 34 2.47 -1.59 13.01
CA ASP A 34 3.20 -0.35 13.24
C ASP A 34 3.61 0.27 11.90
N SER A 35 2.87 1.26 11.47
CA SER A 35 3.12 1.97 10.22
C SER A 35 2.68 3.43 10.30
N SER A 36 3.60 4.33 10.02
CA SER A 36 3.31 5.78 9.93
C SER A 36 2.62 6.19 8.62
N GLY A 37 2.57 5.31 7.61
CA GLY A 37 2.05 5.61 6.28
C GLY A 37 2.98 6.46 5.40
N LEU A 38 4.08 6.99 5.93
CA LEU A 38 4.91 8.02 5.29
C LEU A 38 5.33 7.66 3.86
N MET A 39 5.71 6.40 3.58
CA MET A 39 6.13 6.00 2.23
C MET A 39 4.99 6.18 1.22
N GLY A 40 3.76 5.73 1.54
CA GLY A 40 2.61 5.88 0.66
C GLY A 40 2.24 7.35 0.45
N PHE A 41 2.31 8.19 1.49
CA PHE A 41 2.07 9.62 1.35
C PHE A 41 3.11 10.31 0.48
N GLU A 42 4.40 9.95 0.58
CA GLU A 42 5.44 10.48 -0.31
C GLU A 42 5.28 9.99 -1.76
N ILE A 43 4.81 8.76 -1.99
CA ILE A 43 4.48 8.28 -3.34
C ILE A 43 3.31 9.09 -3.93
N ALA A 44 2.24 9.30 -3.15
CA ALA A 44 1.10 10.10 -3.59
C ALA A 44 1.51 11.54 -3.92
N ARG A 45 2.36 12.15 -3.08
CA ARG A 45 2.95 13.48 -3.32
C ARG A 45 3.77 13.51 -4.60
N ALA A 46 4.69 12.56 -4.77
CA ALA A 46 5.56 12.51 -5.94
C ALA A 46 4.77 12.30 -7.26
N ALA A 47 3.72 11.47 -7.24
CA ALA A 47 2.84 11.27 -8.37
C ALA A 47 2.06 12.56 -8.73
N ALA A 48 1.50 13.25 -7.74
CA ALA A 48 0.82 14.53 -7.96
C ALA A 48 1.78 15.62 -8.47
N GLU A 49 3.00 15.71 -7.89
CA GLU A 49 4.07 16.63 -8.38
C GLU A 49 4.46 16.33 -9.83
N SER A 50 4.31 15.08 -10.28
CA SER A 50 4.59 14.66 -11.68
C SER A 50 3.42 14.94 -12.64
N GLY A 51 2.28 15.43 -12.13
CA GLY A 51 1.07 15.76 -12.90
C GLY A 51 0.05 14.63 -12.99
N ASP A 52 0.25 13.52 -12.29
CA ASP A 52 -0.70 12.42 -12.22
C ASP A 52 -1.97 12.81 -11.43
N LYS A 53 -3.11 12.19 -11.76
CA LYS A 53 -4.34 12.24 -10.96
C LYS A 53 -4.25 11.15 -9.90
N VAL A 54 -4.25 11.52 -8.62
CA VAL A 54 -3.95 10.60 -7.52
C VAL A 54 -5.14 10.39 -6.59
N ILE A 55 -5.45 9.13 -6.31
CA ILE A 55 -6.30 8.69 -5.20
C ILE A 55 -5.43 8.00 -4.18
N LEU A 56 -5.39 8.54 -2.95
CA LEU A 56 -4.70 7.98 -1.80
C LEU A 56 -5.72 7.30 -0.88
N ILE A 57 -5.64 5.98 -0.74
CA ILE A 57 -6.45 5.20 0.19
C ILE A 57 -5.63 5.00 1.46
N ALA A 58 -6.01 5.69 2.52
CA ALA A 58 -5.24 5.75 3.77
C ALA A 58 -5.93 4.99 4.90
N GLY A 59 -5.21 4.08 5.54
CA GLY A 59 -5.55 3.61 6.88
C GLY A 59 -5.31 4.71 7.92
N PRO A 60 -5.67 4.48 9.19
CA PRO A 60 -5.65 5.51 10.23
C PRO A 60 -4.23 6.01 10.53
N VAL A 61 -3.89 7.19 10.07
CA VAL A 61 -2.60 7.89 10.29
C VAL A 61 -2.80 9.40 10.40
N ASN A 62 -1.89 10.08 11.09
CA ASN A 62 -1.87 11.54 11.27
C ASN A 62 -0.96 12.22 10.22
N GLN A 63 -1.08 11.82 8.95
CA GLN A 63 -0.34 12.46 7.85
C GLN A 63 -1.26 13.45 7.13
N GLU A 64 -0.74 14.62 6.80
CA GLU A 64 -1.44 15.60 5.98
C GLU A 64 -1.56 15.13 4.53
N THR A 65 -2.75 15.32 3.95
CA THR A 65 -3.00 14.97 2.56
C THR A 65 -2.16 15.86 1.64
N PRO A 66 -1.34 15.30 0.74
CA PRO A 66 -0.58 16.11 -0.20
C PRO A 66 -1.49 16.93 -1.12
N ALA A 67 -1.04 18.11 -1.52
CA ALA A 67 -1.78 18.97 -2.43
C ALA A 67 -2.09 18.25 -3.76
N GLY A 68 -3.29 18.40 -4.29
CA GLY A 68 -3.75 17.79 -5.54
C GLY A 68 -4.08 16.29 -5.44
N VAL A 69 -4.08 15.71 -4.24
CA VAL A 69 -4.41 14.31 -3.98
C VAL A 69 -5.82 14.17 -3.41
N THR A 70 -6.64 13.28 -3.98
CA THR A 70 -7.91 12.87 -3.38
C THR A 70 -7.66 11.77 -2.37
N ARG A 71 -8.03 11.99 -1.09
CA ARG A 71 -7.85 11.01 -0.01
C ARG A 71 -9.15 10.29 0.30
N ILE A 72 -9.06 8.98 0.51
CA ILE A 72 -10.13 8.12 1.00
C ILE A 72 -9.61 7.46 2.29
N ASP A 73 -10.25 7.75 3.41
CA ASP A 73 -9.93 7.11 4.67
C ASP A 73 -10.66 5.78 4.81
N VAL A 74 -9.93 4.76 5.25
CA VAL A 74 -10.44 3.41 5.50
C VAL A 74 -9.95 2.92 6.85
N GLU A 75 -10.65 1.95 7.46
CA GLU A 75 -10.22 1.40 8.73
C GLU A 75 -9.64 -0.01 8.59
N SER A 76 -10.39 -0.93 8.02
CA SER A 76 -10.02 -2.35 7.94
C SER A 76 -9.42 -2.76 6.60
N ALA A 77 -8.80 -3.94 6.55
CA ALA A 77 -8.34 -4.54 5.31
C ALA A 77 -9.47 -4.77 4.29
N ARG A 78 -10.69 -5.04 4.76
CA ARG A 78 -11.87 -5.20 3.90
C ARG A 78 -12.30 -3.87 3.28
N ASP A 79 -12.28 -2.79 4.06
CA ASP A 79 -12.60 -1.45 3.55
C ASP A 79 -11.56 -1.01 2.52
N MET A 80 -10.27 -1.25 2.82
CA MET A 80 -9.18 -0.96 1.89
C MET A 80 -9.33 -1.76 0.59
N LEU A 81 -9.63 -3.07 0.65
CA LEU A 81 -9.88 -3.86 -0.55
C LEU A 81 -11.03 -3.31 -1.40
N LYS A 82 -12.14 -2.92 -0.75
CA LYS A 82 -13.29 -2.32 -1.44
C LYS A 82 -12.91 -1.02 -2.14
N ALA A 83 -12.22 -0.12 -1.42
CA ALA A 83 -11.77 1.16 -1.96
C ALA A 83 -10.78 0.97 -3.13
N VAL A 84 -9.78 0.07 -2.98
CA VAL A 84 -8.82 -0.26 -4.04
C VAL A 84 -9.52 -0.82 -5.28
N LYS A 85 -10.47 -1.75 -5.13
CA LYS A 85 -11.21 -2.30 -6.27
C LYS A 85 -11.99 -1.21 -7.02
N ASN A 86 -12.66 -0.33 -6.30
CA ASN A 86 -13.44 0.77 -6.89
C ASN A 86 -12.54 1.76 -7.63
N ALA A 87 -11.43 2.16 -7.03
CA ALA A 87 -10.51 3.12 -7.64
C ALA A 87 -9.74 2.51 -8.83
N LEU A 88 -9.27 1.25 -8.70
CA LEU A 88 -8.42 0.62 -9.70
C LEU A 88 -9.19 0.11 -10.92
N PHE A 89 -10.34 -0.54 -10.70
CA PHE A 89 -11.11 -1.16 -11.79
C PHE A 89 -12.28 -0.30 -12.26
N GLY A 90 -12.55 0.80 -11.57
CA GLY A 90 -13.67 1.67 -11.84
C GLY A 90 -15.00 1.14 -11.30
N THR A 91 -15.99 2.01 -11.33
CA THR A 91 -17.38 1.72 -10.96
C THR A 91 -18.32 2.39 -11.97
N GLU A 92 -19.51 1.81 -12.17
CA GLU A 92 -20.55 2.44 -13.01
C GLU A 92 -21.05 3.75 -12.41
N THR A 93 -21.13 3.81 -11.08
CA THR A 93 -21.50 5.01 -10.34
C THR A 93 -20.25 5.87 -10.11
N ARG A 94 -20.35 7.17 -10.39
CA ARG A 94 -19.28 8.13 -10.09
C ARG A 94 -19.26 8.37 -8.58
N LEU A 95 -18.61 7.47 -7.87
CA LEU A 95 -18.38 7.62 -6.44
C LEU A 95 -17.25 8.62 -6.22
N GLU A 96 -17.34 9.42 -5.17
CA GLU A 96 -16.23 10.22 -4.70
C GLU A 96 -15.02 9.31 -4.46
N GLY A 97 -13.84 9.71 -4.97
CA GLY A 97 -12.66 8.85 -4.92
C GLY A 97 -12.64 7.69 -5.91
N SER A 98 -13.29 7.81 -7.07
CA SER A 98 -13.13 6.89 -8.19
C SER A 98 -12.74 7.61 -9.47
N PHE A 99 -12.07 6.91 -10.39
CA PHE A 99 -11.75 7.40 -11.73
C PHE A 99 -12.87 7.09 -12.76
N GLY A 100 -14.08 6.75 -12.31
CA GLY A 100 -15.19 6.31 -13.15
C GLY A 100 -14.94 4.92 -13.76
N LYS A 101 -15.66 4.60 -14.86
CA LYS A 101 -15.63 3.26 -15.51
C LYS A 101 -14.24 2.80 -15.93
N ALA A 102 -13.36 3.72 -16.33
CA ALA A 102 -12.02 3.36 -16.82
C ALA A 102 -11.07 2.87 -15.72
N GLY A 103 -11.32 3.25 -14.45
CA GLY A 103 -10.42 2.96 -13.34
C GLY A 103 -9.07 3.66 -13.44
N ALA A 104 -8.07 3.14 -12.73
CA ALA A 104 -6.72 3.67 -12.69
C ALA A 104 -5.76 2.91 -13.62
N ASP A 105 -4.61 3.55 -13.91
CA ASP A 105 -3.53 3.02 -14.73
C ASP A 105 -2.45 2.33 -13.88
N ALA A 106 -2.28 2.79 -12.63
CA ALA A 106 -1.27 2.24 -11.72
C ALA A 106 -1.77 2.13 -10.27
N LEU A 107 -1.23 1.15 -9.54
CA LEU A 107 -1.44 0.93 -8.12
C LEU A 107 -0.11 0.75 -7.39
N PHE A 108 0.12 1.56 -6.35
CA PHE A 108 1.22 1.40 -5.40
C PHE A 108 0.66 0.93 -4.05
N MET A 109 0.89 -0.34 -3.70
CA MET A 109 0.39 -0.94 -2.46
C MET A 109 1.39 -0.80 -1.31
N ALA A 110 1.53 0.41 -0.74
CA ALA A 110 2.46 0.71 0.36
C ALA A 110 1.83 0.60 1.76
N ALA A 111 0.54 0.29 1.87
CA ALA A 111 -0.13 0.09 3.14
C ALA A 111 0.36 -1.16 3.89
N ALA A 112 0.43 -1.07 5.20
CA ALA A 112 0.69 -2.20 6.10
C ALA A 112 -0.64 -2.87 6.49
N VAL A 113 -1.13 -3.72 5.61
CA VAL A 113 -2.41 -4.43 5.78
C VAL A 113 -2.23 -5.59 6.75
N GLY A 114 -3.11 -5.70 7.75
CA GLY A 114 -3.12 -6.81 8.68
C GLY A 114 -3.49 -8.13 7.97
N ASP A 115 -2.69 -9.19 8.17
CA ASP A 115 -2.96 -10.52 7.62
C ASP A 115 -4.13 -11.21 8.30
N TRP A 116 -4.39 -10.85 9.56
CA TRP A 116 -5.38 -11.48 10.42
C TRP A 116 -6.34 -10.46 11.01
N ARG A 117 -7.59 -10.88 11.25
CA ARG A 117 -8.60 -10.13 11.98
C ARG A 117 -9.32 -11.03 12.98
N PRO A 118 -9.92 -10.47 14.02
CA PRO A 118 -10.81 -11.23 14.89
C PRO A 118 -11.93 -11.89 14.08
N LYS A 119 -12.22 -13.15 14.35
CA LYS A 119 -13.32 -13.90 13.72
C LYS A 119 -14.66 -13.22 14.01
N ARG A 120 -14.82 -12.70 15.22
CA ARG A 120 -15.98 -11.93 15.64
C ARG A 120 -15.52 -10.63 16.29
N ARG A 121 -16.17 -9.53 15.95
CA ARG A 121 -16.06 -8.28 16.68
C ARG A 121 -17.04 -8.32 17.84
N LEU A 122 -16.58 -8.05 19.05
CA LEU A 122 -17.42 -7.93 20.23
C LEU A 122 -18.19 -6.61 20.18
N SER A 123 -19.47 -6.65 20.58
CA SER A 123 -20.34 -5.46 20.62
C SER A 123 -20.03 -4.56 21.81
N GLY A 124 -19.57 -5.14 22.92
CA GLY A 124 -19.17 -4.46 24.15
C GLY A 124 -17.66 -4.55 24.38
N LYS A 125 -17.16 -3.72 25.31
CA LYS A 125 -15.77 -3.77 25.76
C LYS A 125 -15.48 -5.12 26.41
N TRP A 126 -14.51 -5.86 25.90
CA TRP A 126 -14.02 -7.09 26.53
C TRP A 126 -13.36 -6.80 27.87
N ARG A 127 -13.88 -7.36 28.95
CA ARG A 127 -13.43 -7.12 30.31
C ARG A 127 -12.80 -8.37 30.89
N ALA A 128 -11.55 -8.30 31.33
CA ALA A 128 -10.84 -9.42 31.95
C ALA A 128 -11.53 -9.94 33.23
N LYS A 129 -12.33 -9.06 33.92
CA LYS A 129 -13.05 -9.45 35.12
C LYS A 129 -14.27 -10.34 34.85
N ASP A 130 -14.80 -10.34 33.61
CA ASP A 130 -16.03 -11.07 33.30
C ASP A 130 -15.75 -12.56 33.07
N ASP A 131 -14.49 -12.94 32.81
CA ASP A 131 -14.12 -14.31 32.43
C ASP A 131 -13.46 -15.11 33.56
N GLY A 132 -13.05 -14.46 34.68
CA GLY A 132 -12.36 -15.12 35.80
C GLY A 132 -11.03 -15.82 35.46
N ASN A 133 -10.55 -15.65 34.23
CA ASN A 133 -9.38 -16.32 33.71
C ASN A 133 -8.16 -15.37 33.63
N GLU A 134 -6.98 -15.87 33.98
CA GLU A 134 -5.71 -15.17 33.78
C GLU A 134 -5.26 -15.13 32.31
N VAL A 135 -5.81 -16.03 31.49
CA VAL A 135 -5.47 -16.18 30.06
C VAL A 135 -6.69 -15.94 29.21
N ALA A 136 -6.53 -15.07 28.20
CA ALA A 136 -7.55 -14.81 27.21
C ALA A 136 -7.14 -15.30 25.81
N SER A 137 -8.06 -15.92 25.08
CA SER A 137 -7.83 -16.38 23.72
C SER A 137 -8.65 -15.57 22.73
N LEU A 138 -8.02 -15.15 21.63
CA LEU A 138 -8.68 -14.45 20.55
C LEU A 138 -8.63 -15.28 19.26
N GLU A 139 -9.78 -15.72 18.78
CA GLU A 139 -9.90 -16.47 17.55
C GLU A 139 -9.71 -15.53 16.34
N LEU A 140 -8.71 -15.84 15.50
CA LEU A 140 -8.37 -15.04 14.32
C LEU A 140 -8.71 -15.77 13.02
N VAL A 141 -9.13 -15.01 12.03
CA VAL A 141 -9.32 -15.47 10.64
C VAL A 141 -8.54 -14.60 9.68
N ARG A 142 -8.15 -15.16 8.53
CA ARG A 142 -7.36 -14.43 7.53
C ARG A 142 -8.14 -13.27 6.92
N ASN A 143 -7.43 -12.17 6.72
CA ASN A 143 -7.88 -11.08 5.88
C ASN A 143 -7.75 -11.43 4.38
N PRO A 144 -8.51 -10.77 3.51
CA PRO A 144 -8.32 -10.92 2.08
C PRO A 144 -6.94 -10.38 1.67
N ASP A 145 -6.28 -11.11 0.79
CA ASP A 145 -5.02 -10.70 0.18
C ASP A 145 -5.30 -9.70 -0.94
N ILE A 146 -5.15 -8.40 -0.63
CA ILE A 146 -5.48 -7.33 -1.56
C ILE A 146 -4.58 -7.39 -2.80
N LEU A 147 -3.26 -7.49 -2.62
CA LEU A 147 -2.30 -7.52 -3.72
C LEU A 147 -2.54 -8.70 -4.67
N ALA A 148 -2.77 -9.91 -4.13
CA ALA A 148 -3.10 -11.07 -4.96
C ALA A 148 -4.46 -10.94 -5.65
N THR A 149 -5.43 -10.30 -5.00
CA THR A 149 -6.76 -10.07 -5.57
C THR A 149 -6.70 -9.13 -6.78
N VAL A 150 -5.94 -8.04 -6.67
CA VAL A 150 -5.80 -7.07 -7.77
C VAL A 150 -4.85 -7.55 -8.85
N GLY A 151 -3.74 -8.20 -8.49
CA GLY A 151 -2.72 -8.68 -9.43
C GLY A 151 -3.27 -9.69 -10.44
N ARG A 152 -4.18 -10.58 -10.00
CA ARG A 152 -4.87 -11.52 -10.92
C ARG A 152 -5.78 -10.86 -11.95
N ARG A 153 -6.22 -9.63 -11.71
CA ARG A 153 -7.18 -8.88 -12.53
C ARG A 153 -6.64 -7.58 -13.10
N LYS A 154 -5.35 -7.33 -12.92
CA LYS A 154 -4.74 -6.02 -13.24
C LYS A 154 -4.81 -5.66 -14.73
N GLY A 155 -4.83 -6.63 -15.65
CA GLY A 155 -4.71 -6.38 -17.08
C GLY A 155 -3.39 -5.68 -17.39
N SER A 156 -3.44 -4.57 -18.14
CA SER A 156 -2.29 -3.72 -18.47
C SER A 156 -1.92 -2.69 -17.38
N ARG A 157 -2.54 -2.73 -16.20
CA ARG A 157 -2.25 -1.80 -15.11
C ARG A 157 -0.95 -2.14 -14.44
N LEU A 158 -0.17 -1.10 -14.12
CA LEU A 158 1.04 -1.24 -13.31
C LEU A 158 0.66 -1.53 -11.85
N VAL A 159 1.21 -2.60 -11.27
CA VAL A 159 0.99 -2.95 -9.86
C VAL A 159 2.33 -3.10 -9.15
N VAL A 160 2.57 -2.22 -8.19
CA VAL A 160 3.77 -2.20 -7.35
C VAL A 160 3.39 -2.59 -5.93
N GLY A 161 3.94 -3.70 -5.44
CA GLY A 161 3.75 -4.16 -4.07
C GLY A 161 4.95 -3.82 -3.18
N PHE A 162 4.76 -3.91 -1.86
CA PHE A 162 5.82 -3.70 -0.88
C PHE A 162 6.01 -4.94 -0.03
N ALA A 163 7.25 -5.19 0.37
CA ALA A 163 7.61 -6.22 1.32
C ALA A 163 8.55 -5.62 2.37
N LEU A 164 8.24 -5.87 3.64
CA LEU A 164 9.13 -5.63 4.76
C LEU A 164 9.66 -7.00 5.19
N GLU A 165 10.96 -7.20 5.09
CA GLU A 165 11.56 -8.50 5.38
C GLU A 165 12.77 -8.34 6.29
N THR A 166 12.93 -9.32 7.19
CA THR A 166 14.09 -9.46 8.05
C THR A 166 15.13 -10.33 7.36
N GLY A 167 16.41 -9.99 7.49
CA GLY A 167 17.53 -10.78 6.92
C GLY A 167 17.48 -10.91 5.40
N SER A 168 17.80 -12.09 4.84
CA SER A 168 17.86 -12.35 3.39
C SER A 168 16.47 -12.50 2.74
N GLY A 169 15.63 -11.47 2.83
CA GLY A 169 14.24 -11.49 2.33
C GLY A 169 14.09 -11.59 0.80
N LEU A 170 15.19 -11.58 0.03
CA LEU A 170 15.15 -11.54 -1.44
C LEU A 170 14.36 -12.71 -2.05
N LYS A 171 14.60 -13.95 -1.59
CA LYS A 171 13.87 -15.14 -2.09
C LYS A 171 12.37 -15.03 -1.82
N ARG A 172 11.98 -14.54 -0.61
CA ARG A 172 10.57 -14.35 -0.24
C ARG A 172 9.92 -13.23 -1.05
N ALA A 173 10.64 -12.13 -1.30
CA ALA A 173 10.17 -11.03 -2.12
C ALA A 173 9.95 -11.46 -3.59
N LEU A 174 10.85 -12.24 -4.19
CA LEU A 174 10.67 -12.82 -5.53
C LEU A 174 9.49 -13.78 -5.59
N ALA A 175 9.35 -14.67 -4.59
CA ALA A 175 8.19 -15.55 -4.49
C ALA A 175 6.88 -14.75 -4.34
N LYS A 176 6.91 -13.64 -3.58
CA LYS A 176 5.77 -12.72 -3.44
C LYS A 176 5.42 -12.06 -4.77
N LEU A 177 6.41 -11.56 -5.52
CA LEU A 177 6.24 -10.96 -6.84
C LEU A 177 5.43 -11.87 -7.77
N ASN A 178 5.90 -13.12 -7.95
CA ASN A 178 5.26 -14.09 -8.82
C ASN A 178 3.87 -14.52 -8.32
N ARG A 179 3.75 -14.86 -7.03
CA ARG A 179 2.50 -15.34 -6.44
C ARG A 179 1.40 -14.29 -6.45
N LYS A 180 1.76 -13.00 -6.31
CA LYS A 180 0.79 -11.90 -6.26
C LYS A 180 0.45 -11.31 -7.62
N GLY A 181 1.21 -11.63 -8.66
CA GLY A 181 1.01 -11.07 -10.00
C GLY A 181 1.30 -9.57 -10.07
N ALA A 182 2.20 -9.07 -9.22
CA ALA A 182 2.68 -7.69 -9.28
C ALA A 182 3.72 -7.53 -10.41
N ASP A 183 3.94 -6.30 -10.87
CA ASP A 183 5.00 -5.99 -11.83
C ASP A 183 6.32 -5.71 -11.10
N PHE A 184 6.20 -5.07 -9.94
CA PHE A 184 7.35 -4.79 -9.08
C PHE A 184 7.04 -5.09 -7.60
N ILE A 185 8.08 -5.50 -6.87
CA ILE A 185 8.08 -5.54 -5.41
C ILE A 185 9.22 -4.66 -4.89
N VAL A 186 8.86 -3.73 -4.01
CA VAL A 186 9.81 -2.89 -3.27
C VAL A 186 10.09 -3.58 -1.93
N LEU A 187 11.29 -4.10 -1.79
CA LEU A 187 11.76 -4.78 -0.58
C LEU A 187 12.44 -3.76 0.33
N ASN A 188 11.92 -3.60 1.54
CA ASN A 188 12.50 -2.81 2.63
C ASN A 188 13.09 -3.72 3.70
N GLY A 189 14.20 -3.31 4.32
CA GLY A 189 14.68 -3.90 5.57
C GLY A 189 13.94 -3.36 6.80
N GLU A 190 14.11 -4.02 7.95
CA GLU A 190 13.48 -3.62 9.24
C GLU A 190 13.82 -2.19 9.66
N THR A 191 15.03 -1.73 9.38
CA THR A 191 15.51 -0.37 9.69
C THR A 191 14.74 0.74 8.96
N ALA A 192 13.85 0.38 8.00
CA ALA A 192 13.00 1.34 7.30
C ALA A 192 11.81 1.85 8.14
N LEU A 193 11.44 1.15 9.22
CA LEU A 193 10.37 1.58 10.12
C LEU A 193 10.82 2.82 10.91
N GLY A 194 10.02 3.88 10.85
CA GLY A 194 10.29 5.15 11.54
C GLY A 194 11.46 5.96 10.99
N ALA A 195 12.34 5.40 10.18
CA ALA A 195 13.53 6.09 9.67
C ALA A 195 13.20 7.15 8.61
N THR A 196 13.99 8.24 8.60
CA THR A 196 13.92 9.30 7.59
C THR A 196 14.58 8.88 6.27
N ARG A 197 15.59 8.01 6.35
CA ARG A 197 16.31 7.43 5.20
C ARG A 197 16.15 5.93 5.18
N THR A 198 16.16 5.37 3.98
CA THR A 198 15.96 3.92 3.80
C THR A 198 16.82 3.39 2.66
N THR A 199 17.08 2.10 2.70
CA THR A 199 17.62 1.32 1.57
C THR A 199 16.55 0.38 1.09
N VAL A 200 16.24 0.40 -0.20
CA VAL A 200 15.22 -0.47 -0.81
C VAL A 200 15.83 -1.24 -1.98
N THR A 201 15.34 -2.45 -2.21
CA THR A 201 15.59 -3.19 -3.44
C THR A 201 14.29 -3.27 -4.24
N ILE A 202 14.31 -2.79 -5.47
CA ILE A 202 13.20 -2.86 -6.41
C ILE A 202 13.41 -4.10 -7.27
N LEU A 203 12.46 -5.02 -7.26
CA LEU A 203 12.49 -6.26 -8.01
C LEU A 203 11.41 -6.21 -9.08
N GLY A 204 11.78 -6.32 -10.33
CA GLY A 204 10.88 -6.37 -11.49
C GLY A 204 10.50 -7.80 -11.87
N LYS A 205 9.34 -7.96 -12.48
CA LYS A 205 8.86 -9.23 -13.04
C LYS A 205 9.74 -9.73 -14.17
N ASP A 206 10.42 -8.83 -14.86
CA ASP A 206 11.41 -9.07 -15.92
C ASP A 206 12.74 -9.63 -15.39
N GLY A 207 12.88 -9.77 -14.08
CA GLY A 207 14.12 -10.17 -13.42
C GLY A 207 15.04 -9.00 -13.06
N SER A 208 14.65 -7.77 -13.36
CA SER A 208 15.40 -6.57 -12.97
C SER A 208 15.53 -6.46 -11.46
N LYS A 209 16.66 -5.90 -11.01
CA LYS A 209 16.96 -5.70 -9.60
C LYS A 209 17.78 -4.42 -9.43
N ASP A 210 17.14 -3.41 -8.83
CA ASP A 210 17.78 -2.14 -8.51
C ASP A 210 17.87 -1.95 -7.00
N CYS A 211 19.07 -1.61 -6.51
CA CYS A 211 19.32 -1.32 -5.10
C CYS A 211 19.51 0.18 -4.91
N VAL A 212 18.58 0.82 -4.23
CA VAL A 212 18.58 2.24 -3.90
C VAL A 212 19.00 2.40 -2.46
N GLN A 213 20.25 2.84 -2.24
CA GLN A 213 20.85 2.90 -0.90
C GLN A 213 20.74 4.29 -0.28
N ASN A 214 20.44 4.32 1.02
CA ASN A 214 20.51 5.49 1.88
C ASN A 214 19.82 6.73 1.28
N ARG A 215 18.57 6.59 0.85
CA ARG A 215 17.75 7.69 0.31
C ARG A 215 16.64 8.07 1.27
N THR A 216 16.19 9.31 1.20
CA THR A 216 14.96 9.74 1.86
C THR A 216 13.76 9.04 1.23
N LYS A 217 12.67 8.85 2.00
CA LYS A 217 11.44 8.27 1.46
C LYS A 217 10.89 9.07 0.27
N ARG A 218 11.09 10.41 0.26
CA ARG A 218 10.72 11.27 -0.86
C ARG A 218 11.55 10.99 -2.12
N GLU A 219 12.85 10.76 -2.00
CA GLU A 219 13.71 10.40 -3.14
C GLU A 219 13.31 9.03 -3.71
N VAL A 220 13.08 8.04 -2.82
CA VAL A 220 12.59 6.71 -3.22
C VAL A 220 11.23 6.82 -3.92
N ALA A 221 10.29 7.58 -3.38
CA ALA A 221 8.98 7.79 -3.97
C ALA A 221 9.06 8.36 -5.41
N ARG A 222 9.94 9.34 -5.63
CA ARG A 222 10.17 9.91 -6.98
C ARG A 222 10.75 8.90 -7.97
N LEU A 223 11.55 7.95 -7.51
CA LEU A 223 12.04 6.85 -8.35
C LEU A 223 10.90 5.87 -8.68
N LEU A 224 10.12 5.49 -7.66
CA LEU A 224 9.02 4.54 -7.84
C LEU A 224 7.93 5.04 -8.81
N VAL A 225 7.59 6.33 -8.75
CA VAL A 225 6.59 6.93 -9.66
C VAL A 225 7.03 6.87 -11.13
N ARG A 226 8.33 6.76 -11.40
CA ARG A 226 8.87 6.63 -12.77
C ARG A 226 8.88 5.20 -13.29
N LEU A 227 8.52 4.22 -12.46
CA LEU A 227 8.38 2.83 -12.93
C LEU A 227 7.27 2.75 -13.96
N ASP A 228 7.55 2.03 -15.04
CA ASP A 228 6.64 1.79 -16.14
C ASP A 228 6.86 0.37 -16.66
N HIS A 229 5.92 -0.18 -17.44
CA HIS A 229 6.06 -1.47 -18.12
C HIS A 229 7.18 -1.47 -19.18
N THR A 230 7.62 -0.28 -19.63
CA THR A 230 8.70 -0.14 -20.62
C THR A 230 10.11 -0.26 -20.05
N ASN A 231 10.24 -0.36 -18.72
CA ASN A 231 11.50 -0.70 -18.07
C ASN A 231 11.67 -2.23 -17.89
N SER A 232 10.91 -3.00 -18.66
CA SER A 232 10.94 -4.46 -18.73
C SER A 232 11.75 -4.91 -19.94
#